data_2037bae9d2e44d0fea9010c49b93830d
#
_entry.id   2037bae9d2e44d0fea9010c49b93830d
#
_cell.length_a   1.000
_cell.length_b   1.000
_cell.length_c   1.000
_cell.angle_alpha   90.00
_cell.angle_beta   90.00
_cell.angle_gamma   90.00
#
_symmetry.space_group_name_H-M   'P 1'
#
loop_
_entity.id
_entity.type
_entity.pdbx_description
1 polymer ?
#
loop_
_entity_poly.entity_id
_entity_poly.type
_entity_poly.pdbx_seq_one_letter_code
_entity_poly.pdbx_strand_id
1 'polypeptide(L)'
;MVRHPLIDDVVGSAIVVDSASSVVWLTDAFASLLRRASAAGRMVVLRTGAGAALTPAMRHALGAHGAAWAVTDLDGSVRDGRTGAAASGVEDFVRRGPELVGTPSPEHPVASDSVRQISIDLTLRHHEGRAVDMGSAIEALCDTVGACPTRWGTAEPLTVPWDRWVVTQYAKHEAPGVSTSYAIGDGFSATMTAHLQDGVVIETMSAVLTVPEEHADPSLAARLFDAVRQVADQVEPVFGVVMQRRGDADHLVRAVSHGEPSPLAVVVGPEATAFLDRDGEWPPPHTSTTTFGTTSDPSSGGIAEDAGLIVRFEHGWEALEAFLDRIDEDRFLQLVGGAPLDPAHEDGHVGTPVSGGPGAAVDGGPGAAVSGGPGAA
;
A
#
# COMPACT_ATOMS: atom_id res chain seq x y z
N MET A 1 -20.13 10.19 -18.49
CA MET A 1 -20.92 9.24 -17.66
C MET A 1 -20.23 7.88 -17.76
N VAL A 2 -19.78 7.31 -16.63
CA VAL A 2 -19.21 5.96 -16.58
C VAL A 2 -20.33 4.95 -16.81
N ARG A 3 -20.13 4.04 -17.78
CA ARG A 3 -21.04 2.91 -18.03
C ARG A 3 -20.28 1.61 -17.77
N HIS A 4 -20.78 0.79 -16.88
CA HIS A 4 -20.16 -0.49 -16.55
C HIS A 4 -21.22 -1.48 -16.03
N PRO A 5 -21.14 -2.78 -16.33
CA PRO A 5 -22.14 -3.76 -15.94
C PRO A 5 -22.24 -3.99 -14.43
N LEU A 6 -21.23 -3.63 -13.66
CA LEU A 6 -21.23 -3.75 -12.19
C LEU A 6 -21.87 -2.55 -11.47
N ILE A 7 -22.40 -1.55 -12.19
CA ILE A 7 -23.05 -0.38 -11.56
C ILE A 7 -24.48 -0.75 -11.23
N ASP A 8 -24.81 -0.79 -9.96
CA ASP A 8 -26.16 -1.05 -9.47
C ASP A 8 -26.93 0.25 -9.27
N ASP A 9 -26.27 1.30 -8.76
CA ASP A 9 -26.88 2.59 -8.49
C ASP A 9 -25.88 3.75 -8.60
N VAL A 10 -26.39 4.99 -8.61
CA VAL A 10 -25.60 6.22 -8.61
C VAL A 10 -26.18 7.20 -7.62
N VAL A 11 -25.43 7.50 -6.57
CA VAL A 11 -25.82 8.42 -5.50
C VAL A 11 -24.90 9.66 -5.54
N GLY A 12 -25.42 10.78 -6.01
CA GLY A 12 -24.62 11.99 -6.22
C GLY A 12 -23.45 11.75 -7.17
N SER A 13 -22.22 11.94 -6.70
CA SER A 13 -20.99 11.64 -7.43
C SER A 13 -20.52 10.19 -7.28
N ALA A 14 -21.09 9.41 -6.37
CA ALA A 14 -20.70 8.03 -6.16
C ALA A 14 -21.35 7.05 -7.12
N ILE A 15 -20.61 6.02 -7.48
CA ILE A 15 -21.06 4.82 -8.17
C ILE A 15 -21.20 3.73 -7.12
N VAL A 16 -22.38 3.14 -6.99
CA VAL A 16 -22.65 2.07 -6.02
C VAL A 16 -22.57 0.73 -6.71
N VAL A 17 -21.87 -0.19 -6.05
CA VAL A 17 -21.80 -1.61 -6.44
C VAL A 17 -22.26 -2.45 -5.27
N ASP A 18 -23.33 -3.21 -5.45
CA ASP A 18 -23.87 -4.11 -4.45
C ASP A 18 -23.29 -5.53 -4.60
N SER A 19 -22.84 -6.10 -3.50
CA SER A 19 -22.37 -7.48 -3.50
C SER A 19 -23.02 -8.29 -2.37
N ALA A 20 -23.67 -9.38 -2.75
CA ALA A 20 -24.19 -10.39 -1.81
C ALA A 20 -23.17 -11.52 -1.56
N SER A 21 -21.98 -11.45 -2.12
CA SER A 21 -20.95 -12.47 -1.95
C SER A 21 -20.38 -12.45 -0.54
N SER A 22 -20.12 -13.63 0.02
CA SER A 22 -19.43 -13.77 1.31
C SER A 22 -17.96 -13.33 1.24
N VAL A 23 -17.35 -13.41 0.05
CA VAL A 23 -16.01 -12.89 -0.22
C VAL A 23 -16.05 -12.09 -1.52
N VAL A 24 -15.57 -10.85 -1.47
CA VAL A 24 -15.49 -9.98 -2.65
C VAL A 24 -14.07 -9.98 -3.17
N TRP A 25 -13.93 -10.41 -4.43
CA TRP A 25 -12.67 -10.57 -5.15
C TRP A 25 -12.40 -9.38 -6.07
N LEU A 26 -11.15 -9.02 -6.24
CA LEU A 26 -10.72 -8.05 -7.24
C LEU A 26 -10.70 -8.71 -8.63
N THR A 27 -11.87 -8.88 -9.24
CA THR A 27 -11.96 -9.37 -10.62
C THR A 27 -11.49 -8.32 -11.62
N ASP A 28 -11.12 -8.74 -12.85
CA ASP A 28 -10.77 -7.82 -13.94
C ASP A 28 -11.88 -6.79 -14.20
N ALA A 29 -13.14 -7.20 -14.11
CA ALA A 29 -14.29 -6.31 -14.27
C ALA A 29 -14.29 -5.25 -13.17
N PHE A 30 -14.06 -5.63 -11.91
CA PHE A 30 -14.04 -4.69 -10.80
C PHE A 30 -12.85 -3.72 -10.89
N ALA A 31 -11.65 -4.25 -11.19
CA ALA A 31 -10.47 -3.43 -11.43
C ALA A 31 -10.68 -2.41 -12.58
N SER A 32 -11.35 -2.83 -13.68
CA SER A 32 -11.71 -1.94 -14.78
C SER A 32 -12.68 -0.85 -14.35
N LEU A 33 -13.68 -1.17 -13.51
CA LEU A 33 -14.61 -0.18 -12.97
C LEU A 33 -13.89 0.87 -12.11
N LEU A 34 -13.02 0.42 -11.17
CA LEU A 34 -12.27 1.31 -10.28
C LEU A 34 -11.41 2.30 -11.08
N ARG A 35 -10.64 1.81 -12.06
CA ARG A 35 -9.82 2.67 -12.93
C ARG A 35 -10.66 3.70 -13.70
N ARG A 36 -11.79 3.28 -14.29
CA ARG A 36 -12.67 4.18 -15.05
C ARG A 36 -13.36 5.21 -14.17
N ALA A 37 -13.78 4.82 -12.98
CA ALA A 37 -14.40 5.72 -12.02
C ALA A 37 -13.39 6.77 -11.55
N SER A 38 -12.20 6.34 -11.13
CA SER A 38 -11.11 7.23 -10.70
C SER A 38 -10.72 8.22 -11.81
N ALA A 39 -10.52 7.74 -13.04
CA ALA A 39 -10.23 8.62 -14.19
C ALA A 39 -11.36 9.62 -14.50
N ALA A 40 -12.60 9.33 -14.10
CA ALA A 40 -13.75 10.22 -14.24
C ALA A 40 -14.00 11.09 -12.99
N GLY A 41 -13.11 11.09 -12.00
CA GLY A 41 -13.26 11.80 -10.73
C GLY A 41 -14.49 11.33 -9.92
N ARG A 42 -14.83 10.03 -9.99
CA ARG A 42 -15.98 9.47 -9.31
C ARG A 42 -15.55 8.42 -8.28
N MET A 43 -16.12 8.51 -7.09
CA MET A 43 -15.93 7.50 -6.04
C MET A 43 -16.73 6.24 -6.37
N VAL A 44 -16.17 5.07 -6.14
CA VAL A 44 -16.92 3.81 -6.08
C VAL A 44 -17.20 3.51 -4.60
N VAL A 45 -18.44 3.15 -4.30
CA VAL A 45 -18.84 2.64 -2.99
C VAL A 45 -19.27 1.19 -3.16
N LEU A 46 -18.45 0.27 -2.69
CA LEU A 46 -18.82 -1.14 -2.57
C LEU A 46 -19.71 -1.30 -1.35
N ARG A 47 -20.96 -1.79 -1.53
CA ARG A 47 -21.90 -2.06 -0.45
C ARG A 47 -22.06 -3.58 -0.27
N THR A 48 -21.89 -4.04 0.96
CA THR A 48 -21.98 -5.47 1.31
C THR A 48 -22.80 -5.66 2.59
N GLY A 49 -23.19 -6.89 2.87
CA GLY A 49 -23.71 -7.27 4.19
C GLY A 49 -22.59 -7.44 5.22
N ALA A 50 -22.94 -7.45 6.50
CA ALA A 50 -22.00 -7.54 7.64
C ALA A 50 -21.11 -8.79 7.64
N GLY A 51 -21.58 -9.91 7.04
CA GLY A 51 -20.82 -11.16 6.96
C GLY A 51 -19.84 -11.24 5.77
N ALA A 52 -19.76 -10.20 4.94
CA ALA A 52 -18.85 -10.21 3.80
C ALA A 52 -17.41 -9.92 4.23
N ALA A 53 -16.47 -10.45 3.45
CA ALA A 53 -15.04 -10.14 3.56
C ALA A 53 -14.48 -9.67 2.22
N LEU A 54 -13.42 -8.87 2.27
CA LEU A 54 -12.65 -8.50 1.09
C LEU A 54 -11.38 -9.34 1.03
N THR A 55 -10.93 -9.67 -0.18
CA THR A 55 -9.56 -10.15 -0.35
C THR A 55 -8.55 -9.02 -0.11
N PRO A 56 -7.29 -9.33 0.23
CA PRO A 56 -6.23 -8.31 0.34
C PRO A 56 -6.09 -7.46 -0.93
N ALA A 57 -6.18 -8.08 -2.12
CA ALA A 57 -6.13 -7.38 -3.40
C ALA A 57 -7.32 -6.40 -3.55
N MET A 58 -8.53 -6.84 -3.21
CA MET A 58 -9.72 -5.98 -3.27
C MET A 58 -9.62 -4.80 -2.30
N ARG A 59 -9.19 -5.06 -1.05
CA ARG A 59 -8.96 -3.99 -0.06
C ARG A 59 -7.97 -2.95 -0.57
N HIS A 60 -6.82 -3.42 -1.09
CA HIS A 60 -5.80 -2.53 -1.64
C HIS A 60 -6.36 -1.69 -2.81
N ALA A 61 -7.04 -2.34 -3.76
CA ALA A 61 -7.58 -1.67 -4.93
C ALA A 61 -8.63 -0.60 -4.57
N LEU A 62 -9.48 -0.85 -3.56
CA LEU A 62 -10.39 0.18 -3.06
C LEU A 62 -9.63 1.39 -2.52
N GLY A 63 -8.59 1.18 -1.70
CA GLY A 63 -7.75 2.26 -1.18
C GLY A 63 -7.04 3.05 -2.29
N ALA A 64 -6.36 2.34 -3.20
CA ALA A 64 -5.59 2.95 -4.29
C ALA A 64 -6.44 3.79 -5.25
N HIS A 65 -7.74 3.51 -5.35
CA HIS A 65 -8.67 4.25 -6.21
C HIS A 65 -9.60 5.20 -5.44
N GLY A 66 -9.36 5.45 -4.15
CA GLY A 66 -10.22 6.31 -3.33
C GLY A 66 -11.66 5.80 -3.26
N ALA A 67 -11.85 4.48 -3.25
CA ALA A 67 -13.15 3.84 -3.17
C ALA A 67 -13.48 3.47 -1.71
N ALA A 68 -14.77 3.49 -1.37
CA ALA A 68 -15.28 3.20 -0.04
C ALA A 68 -15.83 1.76 0.07
N TRP A 69 -15.85 1.24 1.30
CA TRP A 69 -16.53 0.00 1.63
C TRP A 69 -17.62 0.26 2.67
N ALA A 70 -18.87 0.28 2.24
CA ALA A 70 -20.05 0.42 3.07
C ALA A 70 -20.59 -0.96 3.47
N VAL A 71 -20.77 -1.20 4.74
CA VAL A 71 -21.33 -2.44 5.29
C VAL A 71 -22.71 -2.16 5.85
N THR A 72 -23.71 -2.95 5.42
CA THR A 72 -25.06 -2.91 5.95
C THR A 72 -25.24 -4.02 6.99
N ASP A 73 -25.52 -3.64 8.21
CA ASP A 73 -25.77 -4.55 9.30
C ASP A 73 -27.20 -5.14 9.25
N LEU A 74 -27.50 -6.14 10.08
CA LEU A 74 -28.77 -6.86 10.04
C LEU A 74 -29.99 -5.97 10.39
N ASP A 75 -29.79 -4.93 11.16
CA ASP A 75 -30.82 -3.95 11.53
C ASP A 75 -31.04 -2.85 10.44
N GLY A 76 -30.25 -2.90 9.35
CA GLY A 76 -30.27 -1.94 8.26
C GLY A 76 -29.38 -0.71 8.48
N SER A 77 -28.68 -0.60 9.60
CA SER A 77 -27.67 0.44 9.81
C SER A 77 -26.50 0.28 8.84
N VAL A 78 -25.82 1.39 8.54
CA VAL A 78 -24.67 1.41 7.62
C VAL A 78 -23.44 1.89 8.39
N ARG A 79 -22.31 1.25 8.12
CA ARG A 79 -21.00 1.67 8.65
C ARG A 79 -19.90 1.50 7.62
N ASP A 80 -18.78 2.16 7.86
CA ASP A 80 -17.55 1.91 7.11
C ASP A 80 -16.99 0.52 7.47
N GLY A 81 -16.77 -0.32 6.48
CA GLY A 81 -16.24 -1.68 6.69
C GLY A 81 -14.80 -1.72 7.17
N ARG A 82 -14.02 -0.62 7.00
CA ARG A 82 -12.62 -0.52 7.42
C ARG A 82 -12.48 0.02 8.84
N THR A 83 -13.16 1.11 9.14
CA THR A 83 -13.03 1.82 10.42
C THR A 83 -14.12 1.46 11.42
N GLY A 84 -15.21 0.86 10.96
CA GLY A 84 -16.40 0.63 11.78
C GLY A 84 -17.23 1.90 12.05
N ALA A 85 -16.79 3.07 11.57
CA ALA A 85 -17.50 4.32 11.82
C ALA A 85 -18.92 4.31 11.24
N ALA A 86 -19.89 4.74 12.04
CA ALA A 86 -21.30 4.79 11.63
C ALA A 86 -21.52 5.78 10.49
N ALA A 87 -22.40 5.40 9.55
CA ALA A 87 -22.83 6.20 8.42
C ALA A 87 -24.37 6.22 8.34
N SER A 88 -24.95 7.32 7.85
CA SER A 88 -26.39 7.40 7.58
C SER A 88 -26.76 6.77 6.22
N GLY A 89 -25.78 6.56 5.35
CA GLY A 89 -25.94 5.99 4.01
C GLY A 89 -24.71 6.25 3.15
N VAL A 90 -24.83 5.97 1.86
CA VAL A 90 -23.77 6.19 0.86
C VAL A 90 -23.36 7.66 0.76
N GLU A 91 -24.29 8.56 1.00
CA GLU A 91 -24.09 10.02 0.97
C GLU A 91 -23.03 10.50 1.97
N ASP A 92 -22.85 9.78 3.07
CA ASP A 92 -21.82 10.11 4.06
C ASP A 92 -20.41 9.89 3.50
N PHE A 93 -20.19 8.83 2.73
CA PHE A 93 -18.92 8.59 2.06
C PHE A 93 -18.64 9.65 0.99
N VAL A 94 -19.66 10.09 0.25
CA VAL A 94 -19.52 11.18 -0.74
C VAL A 94 -19.08 12.48 -0.07
N ARG A 95 -19.63 12.77 1.12
CA ARG A 95 -19.38 14.03 1.83
C ARG A 95 -18.11 14.03 2.66
N ARG A 96 -17.77 12.89 3.30
CA ARG A 96 -16.70 12.80 4.30
C ARG A 96 -15.45 12.06 3.80
N GLY A 97 -15.53 11.45 2.61
CA GLY A 97 -14.43 10.70 2.02
C GLY A 97 -14.61 9.18 2.04
N PRO A 98 -13.72 8.45 1.38
CA PRO A 98 -13.84 7.01 1.19
C PRO A 98 -13.59 6.20 2.48
N GLU A 99 -13.00 6.80 3.49
CA GLU A 99 -12.75 6.21 4.80
C GLU A 99 -13.28 7.15 5.87
N LEU A 100 -14.29 6.68 6.61
CA LEU A 100 -14.95 7.53 7.59
C LEU A 100 -14.16 7.54 8.91
N VAL A 101 -13.88 8.74 9.40
CA VAL A 101 -13.30 8.94 10.73
C VAL A 101 -14.41 9.19 11.73
N GLY A 102 -14.39 8.52 12.87
CA GLY A 102 -15.37 8.70 13.93
C GLY A 102 -15.41 7.52 14.90
N THR A 103 -16.30 7.60 15.88
CA THR A 103 -16.52 6.50 16.82
C THR A 103 -17.08 5.28 16.08
N PRO A 104 -16.52 4.09 16.27
CA PRO A 104 -17.07 2.87 15.70
C PRO A 104 -18.54 2.68 16.12
N SER A 105 -19.33 2.14 15.19
CA SER A 105 -20.71 1.74 15.48
C SER A 105 -20.74 0.72 16.63
N PRO A 106 -21.76 0.75 17.51
CA PRO A 106 -21.95 -0.30 18.50
C PRO A 106 -22.06 -1.70 17.89
N GLU A 107 -22.51 -1.77 16.64
CA GLU A 107 -22.60 -3.03 15.87
C GLU A 107 -21.27 -3.47 15.25
N HIS A 108 -20.19 -2.68 15.39
CA HIS A 108 -18.89 -3.05 14.88
C HIS A 108 -18.28 -4.16 15.75
N PRO A 109 -18.25 -5.41 15.28
CA PRO A 109 -17.85 -6.54 16.13
C PRO A 109 -16.33 -6.52 16.36
N VAL A 110 -15.93 -7.07 17.51
CA VAL A 110 -14.52 -7.39 17.80
C VAL A 110 -14.30 -8.85 17.39
N ALA A 111 -13.19 -9.10 16.70
CA ALA A 111 -12.82 -10.44 16.27
C ALA A 111 -12.58 -11.36 17.48
N SER A 112 -13.21 -12.56 17.49
CA SER A 112 -13.02 -13.57 18.52
C SER A 112 -11.77 -14.42 18.31
N ASP A 113 -11.49 -14.73 17.05
CA ASP A 113 -10.38 -15.59 16.64
C ASP A 113 -9.47 -14.80 15.70
N SER A 114 -8.26 -14.52 16.13
CA SER A 114 -7.30 -13.82 15.32
C SER A 114 -5.88 -14.33 15.59
N VAL A 115 -5.09 -14.43 14.52
CA VAL A 115 -3.68 -14.83 14.56
C VAL A 115 -2.75 -13.62 14.64
N ARG A 116 -1.54 -13.84 15.12
CA ARG A 116 -0.49 -12.82 15.06
C ARG A 116 -0.02 -12.66 13.62
N GLN A 117 0.10 -11.42 13.18
CA GLN A 117 0.59 -11.05 11.86
C GLN A 117 1.65 -9.96 11.98
N ILE A 118 2.56 -9.94 11.01
CA ILE A 118 3.44 -8.80 10.74
C ILE A 118 2.97 -8.17 9.42
N SER A 119 2.74 -6.87 9.41
CA SER A 119 2.61 -6.11 8.17
C SER A 119 3.87 -5.30 7.93
N ILE A 120 4.29 -5.27 6.67
CA ILE A 120 5.51 -4.60 6.22
C ILE A 120 5.15 -3.80 4.99
N ASP A 121 5.31 -2.48 5.08
CA ASP A 121 5.24 -1.56 3.96
C ASP A 121 6.67 -1.08 3.69
N LEU A 122 7.16 -1.30 2.47
CA LEU A 122 8.56 -1.02 2.12
C LEU A 122 8.63 -0.44 0.71
N THR A 123 9.29 0.72 0.59
CA THR A 123 9.64 1.34 -0.69
C THR A 123 11.10 1.06 -0.99
N LEU A 124 11.37 0.58 -2.18
CA LEU A 124 12.68 0.14 -2.66
C LEU A 124 13.04 0.90 -3.94
N ARG A 125 14.30 1.29 -4.06
CA ARG A 125 14.88 1.88 -5.26
C ARG A 125 15.81 0.86 -5.90
N HIS A 126 15.56 0.49 -7.15
CA HIS A 126 16.46 -0.40 -7.88
C HIS A 126 17.66 0.41 -8.40
N HIS A 127 18.87 -0.08 -8.15
CA HIS A 127 20.09 0.62 -8.55
C HIS A 127 20.22 0.74 -10.06
N GLU A 128 20.69 1.89 -10.52
CA GLU A 128 21.06 2.07 -11.92
C GLU A 128 22.15 1.05 -12.33
N GLY A 129 22.01 0.51 -13.53
CA GLY A 129 22.98 -0.44 -14.08
C GLY A 129 22.92 -1.86 -13.52
N ARG A 130 22.07 -2.13 -12.52
CA ARG A 130 21.74 -3.49 -12.08
C ARG A 130 20.46 -4.00 -12.75
N ALA A 131 20.36 -5.31 -12.90
CA ALA A 131 19.12 -5.90 -13.39
C ALA A 131 18.03 -5.72 -12.33
N VAL A 132 16.89 -5.13 -12.73
CA VAL A 132 15.70 -5.08 -11.88
C VAL A 132 15.21 -6.50 -11.62
N ASP A 133 14.98 -6.85 -10.36
CA ASP A 133 14.52 -8.16 -9.90
C ASP A 133 13.40 -7.94 -8.85
N MET A 134 12.18 -7.81 -9.34
CA MET A 134 11.00 -7.53 -8.52
C MET A 134 10.68 -8.70 -7.58
N GLY A 135 10.24 -8.39 -6.37
CA GLY A 135 9.76 -9.37 -5.40
C GLY A 135 10.86 -10.11 -4.62
N SER A 136 12.15 -9.75 -4.79
CA SER A 136 13.23 -10.31 -3.97
C SER A 136 13.04 -10.06 -2.48
N ALA A 137 12.54 -8.86 -2.13
CA ALA A 137 12.20 -8.51 -0.76
C ALA A 137 11.07 -9.40 -0.18
N ILE A 138 10.07 -9.73 -0.99
CA ILE A 138 8.99 -10.64 -0.59
C ILE A 138 9.55 -12.00 -0.17
N GLU A 139 10.39 -12.62 -0.99
CA GLU A 139 10.96 -13.93 -0.67
C GLU A 139 11.81 -13.87 0.60
N ALA A 140 12.69 -12.86 0.72
CA ALA A 140 13.54 -12.70 1.90
C ALA A 140 12.72 -12.54 3.19
N LEU A 141 11.61 -11.79 3.14
CA LEU A 141 10.74 -11.60 4.30
C LEU A 141 9.91 -12.86 4.61
N CYS A 142 9.41 -13.56 3.60
CA CYS A 142 8.68 -14.81 3.77
C CYS A 142 9.55 -15.89 4.45
N ASP A 143 10.82 -15.99 4.10
CA ASP A 143 11.77 -16.93 4.69
C ASP A 143 11.90 -16.75 6.22
N THR A 144 11.67 -15.53 6.75
CA THR A 144 11.79 -15.26 8.19
C THR A 144 10.72 -15.98 9.03
N VAL A 145 9.59 -16.33 8.44
CA VAL A 145 8.47 -17.03 9.10
C VAL A 145 8.17 -18.38 8.47
N GLY A 146 9.03 -18.87 7.58
CA GLY A 146 8.85 -20.13 6.87
C GLY A 146 7.71 -20.11 5.85
N ALA A 147 7.27 -18.92 5.42
CA ALA A 147 6.28 -18.76 4.36
C ALA A 147 6.96 -18.76 2.98
N CYS A 148 6.16 -18.91 1.93
CA CYS A 148 6.62 -18.67 0.56
C CYS A 148 5.47 -18.19 -0.32
N PRO A 149 5.72 -17.26 -1.26
CA PRO A 149 4.75 -16.90 -2.26
C PRO A 149 4.53 -18.08 -3.21
N THR A 150 3.28 -18.37 -3.53
CA THR A 150 2.92 -19.50 -4.39
C THR A 150 2.29 -19.08 -5.70
N ARG A 151 1.53 -17.99 -5.69
CA ARG A 151 0.79 -17.48 -6.85
C ARG A 151 0.81 -15.97 -6.88
N TRP A 152 0.65 -15.43 -8.08
CA TRP A 152 0.54 -14.00 -8.31
C TRP A 152 -0.42 -13.68 -9.47
N GLY A 153 -0.76 -12.39 -9.64
CA GLY A 153 -1.56 -11.88 -10.74
C GLY A 153 -1.90 -10.41 -10.55
N THR A 154 -2.60 -9.84 -11.53
CA THR A 154 -3.05 -8.43 -11.53
C THR A 154 -4.51 -8.28 -11.13
N ALA A 155 -5.24 -9.37 -11.14
CA ALA A 155 -6.62 -9.53 -10.69
C ALA A 155 -6.84 -10.96 -10.19
N GLU A 156 -7.92 -11.18 -9.48
CA GLU A 156 -8.24 -12.47 -8.87
C GLU A 156 -9.24 -13.27 -9.72
N PRO A 157 -9.19 -14.61 -9.66
CA PRO A 157 -8.31 -15.42 -8.81
C PRO A 157 -6.84 -15.42 -9.29
N LEU A 158 -5.89 -15.37 -8.32
CA LEU A 158 -4.47 -15.43 -8.64
C LEU A 158 -4.11 -16.86 -9.09
N THR A 159 -3.83 -17.04 -10.36
CA THR A 159 -3.64 -18.37 -10.97
C THR A 159 -2.24 -18.65 -11.46
N VAL A 160 -1.44 -17.58 -11.68
CA VAL A 160 -0.08 -17.71 -12.20
C VAL A 160 0.84 -18.18 -11.05
N PRO A 161 1.62 -19.25 -11.23
CA PRO A 161 2.64 -19.63 -10.24
C PRO A 161 3.61 -18.47 -9.99
N TRP A 162 4.06 -18.34 -8.73
CA TRP A 162 5.04 -17.33 -8.39
C TRP A 162 6.37 -17.56 -9.12
N ASP A 163 6.82 -16.54 -9.81
CA ASP A 163 8.13 -16.51 -10.48
C ASP A 163 8.55 -15.04 -10.61
N ARG A 164 9.62 -14.66 -9.90
CA ARG A 164 10.14 -13.27 -9.88
C ARG A 164 10.52 -12.77 -11.26
N TRP A 165 11.07 -13.63 -12.11
CA TRP A 165 11.40 -13.23 -13.46
C TRP A 165 10.16 -12.81 -14.24
N VAL A 166 9.06 -13.58 -14.13
CA VAL A 166 7.79 -13.26 -14.81
C VAL A 166 7.18 -11.99 -14.26
N VAL A 167 7.16 -11.81 -12.92
CA VAL A 167 6.72 -10.56 -12.27
C VAL A 167 7.53 -9.36 -12.78
N THR A 168 8.84 -9.51 -12.86
CA THR A 168 9.75 -8.48 -13.37
C THR A 168 9.48 -8.14 -14.84
N GLN A 169 9.25 -9.15 -15.70
CA GLN A 169 8.90 -8.90 -17.10
C GLN A 169 7.54 -8.18 -17.24
N TYR A 170 6.58 -8.55 -16.40
CA TYR A 170 5.30 -7.84 -16.36
C TYR A 170 5.49 -6.35 -16.00
N ALA A 171 6.23 -6.05 -14.91
CA ALA A 171 6.50 -4.67 -14.52
C ALA A 171 7.20 -3.86 -15.62
N LYS A 172 8.16 -4.48 -16.31
CA LYS A 172 8.85 -3.86 -17.47
C LYS A 172 7.91 -3.62 -18.66
N HIS A 173 6.94 -4.50 -18.87
CA HIS A 173 5.95 -4.35 -19.97
C HIS A 173 5.01 -3.19 -19.71
N GLU A 174 4.61 -2.96 -18.45
CA GLU A 174 3.73 -1.86 -18.08
C GLU A 174 4.44 -0.49 -18.07
N ALA A 175 5.77 -0.48 -18.01
CA ALA A 175 6.57 0.76 -18.01
C ALA A 175 6.36 1.57 -19.32
N PRO A 176 6.27 2.93 -19.24
CA PRO A 176 6.52 3.79 -18.08
C PRO A 176 5.32 3.93 -17.11
N GLY A 177 4.22 3.24 -17.33
CA GLY A 177 3.07 3.26 -16.43
C GLY A 177 3.35 2.60 -15.09
N VAL A 178 2.39 2.72 -14.17
CA VAL A 178 2.44 2.03 -12.88
C VAL A 178 1.97 0.59 -13.07
N SER A 179 2.80 -0.38 -12.72
CA SER A 179 2.39 -1.78 -12.60
C SER A 179 1.89 -2.06 -11.19
N THR A 180 0.80 -2.82 -11.06
CA THR A 180 0.33 -3.33 -9.78
C THR A 180 0.10 -4.83 -9.89
N SER A 181 0.64 -5.58 -8.95
CA SER A 181 0.49 -7.03 -8.86
C SER A 181 0.25 -7.47 -7.44
N TYR A 182 -0.39 -8.61 -7.29
CA TYR A 182 -0.76 -9.23 -6.01
C TYR A 182 -0.12 -10.61 -5.93
N ALA A 183 0.34 -10.98 -4.75
CA ALA A 183 0.91 -12.29 -4.49
C ALA A 183 0.28 -12.90 -3.24
N ILE A 184 0.11 -14.22 -3.24
CA ILE A 184 -0.38 -15.00 -2.11
C ILE A 184 0.48 -16.24 -1.90
N GLY A 185 0.46 -16.74 -0.69
CA GLY A 185 1.06 -18.00 -0.27
C GLY A 185 0.40 -18.50 1.01
N ASP A 186 0.91 -19.58 1.55
CA ASP A 186 0.46 -20.07 2.85
C ASP A 186 0.91 -19.09 3.95
N GLY A 187 -0.06 -18.53 4.67
CA GLY A 187 0.19 -17.50 5.67
C GLY A 187 0.79 -16.19 5.13
N PHE A 188 0.60 -15.90 3.85
CA PHE A 188 1.20 -14.75 3.18
C PHE A 188 0.27 -14.10 2.18
N SER A 189 0.27 -12.76 2.15
CA SER A 189 -0.32 -11.96 1.07
C SER A 189 0.48 -10.68 0.87
N ALA A 190 0.63 -10.24 -0.37
CA ALA A 190 1.29 -8.97 -0.69
C ALA A 190 0.69 -8.28 -1.90
N THR A 191 0.89 -6.97 -1.93
CA THR A 191 0.75 -6.11 -3.09
C THR A 191 2.11 -5.54 -3.45
N MET A 192 2.43 -5.50 -4.73
CA MET A 192 3.60 -4.83 -5.28
C MET A 192 3.15 -3.81 -6.31
N THR A 193 3.69 -2.61 -6.23
CA THR A 193 3.59 -1.61 -7.30
C THR A 193 4.97 -1.23 -7.78
N ALA A 194 5.13 -0.97 -9.06
CA ALA A 194 6.38 -0.43 -9.59
C ALA A 194 6.10 0.68 -10.59
N HIS A 195 6.95 1.70 -10.58
CA HIS A 195 6.92 2.81 -11.52
C HIS A 195 8.33 3.34 -11.78
N LEU A 196 8.48 4.13 -12.84
CA LEU A 196 9.73 4.83 -13.13
C LEU A 196 9.68 6.23 -12.49
N GLN A 197 10.71 6.55 -11.72
CA GLN A 197 10.95 7.89 -11.19
C GLN A 197 12.38 8.29 -11.56
N ASP A 198 12.54 9.36 -12.36
CA ASP A 198 13.86 9.87 -12.83
C ASP A 198 14.74 8.79 -13.52
N GLY A 199 14.10 7.84 -14.21
CA GLY A 199 14.79 6.74 -14.90
C GLY A 199 15.11 5.53 -14.03
N VAL A 200 14.83 5.59 -12.73
CA VAL A 200 15.03 4.51 -11.77
C VAL A 200 13.70 3.83 -11.45
N VAL A 201 13.71 2.52 -11.27
CA VAL A 201 12.52 1.78 -10.85
C VAL A 201 12.34 1.90 -9.33
N ILE A 202 11.20 2.41 -8.95
CA ILE A 202 10.72 2.41 -7.55
C ILE A 202 9.71 1.27 -7.41
N GLU A 203 9.99 0.36 -6.50
CA GLU A 203 9.10 -0.72 -6.09
C GLU A 203 8.52 -0.41 -4.71
N THR A 204 7.20 -0.40 -4.57
CA THR A 204 6.53 -0.34 -3.26
C THR A 204 5.87 -1.67 -2.98
N MET A 205 6.17 -2.24 -1.83
CA MET A 205 5.62 -3.51 -1.37
C MET A 205 4.83 -3.29 -0.09
N SER A 206 3.63 -3.87 -0.03
CA SER A 206 2.85 -4.02 1.19
C SER A 206 2.57 -5.50 1.40
N ALA A 207 3.12 -6.09 2.45
CA ALA A 207 3.01 -7.52 2.74
C ALA A 207 2.42 -7.77 4.13
N VAL A 208 1.68 -8.86 4.26
CA VAL A 208 1.19 -9.40 5.53
C VAL A 208 1.66 -10.84 5.66
N LEU A 209 2.30 -11.14 6.79
CA LEU A 209 2.82 -12.46 7.13
C LEU A 209 2.10 -12.94 8.40
N THR A 210 1.49 -14.11 8.35
CA THR A 210 1.08 -14.82 9.56
C THR A 210 2.32 -15.36 10.26
N VAL A 211 2.41 -15.14 11.57
CA VAL A 211 3.52 -15.63 12.38
C VAL A 211 3.06 -16.91 13.08
N PRO A 212 3.54 -18.08 12.66
CA PRO A 212 3.28 -19.34 13.36
C PRO A 212 3.81 -19.29 14.80
N GLU A 213 3.18 -20.01 15.71
CA GLU A 213 3.56 -19.98 17.14
C GLU A 213 5.03 -20.37 17.35
N GLU A 214 5.55 -21.33 16.59
CA GLU A 214 6.94 -21.76 16.62
C GLU A 214 7.94 -20.68 16.19
N HIS A 215 7.50 -19.68 15.43
CA HIS A 215 8.31 -18.54 14.99
C HIS A 215 8.01 -17.25 15.78
N ALA A 216 7.07 -17.28 16.70
CA ALA A 216 6.66 -16.13 17.53
C ALA A 216 7.60 -15.89 18.74
N ASP A 217 8.85 -16.25 18.59
CA ASP A 217 9.89 -16.08 19.61
C ASP A 217 10.50 -14.66 19.59
N PRO A 218 11.29 -14.26 20.60
CA PRO A 218 11.91 -12.94 20.67
C PRO A 218 12.88 -12.65 19.51
N SER A 219 13.38 -13.68 18.80
CA SER A 219 14.31 -13.49 17.68
C SER A 219 13.62 -13.11 16.36
N LEU A 220 12.29 -13.16 16.27
CA LEU A 220 11.55 -12.80 15.07
C LEU A 220 11.94 -11.42 14.52
N ALA A 221 11.98 -10.42 15.40
CA ALA A 221 12.38 -9.07 15.01
C ALA A 221 13.81 -9.03 14.44
N ALA A 222 14.74 -9.77 15.05
CA ALA A 222 16.10 -9.86 14.54
C ALA A 222 16.15 -10.52 13.15
N ARG A 223 15.41 -11.61 12.94
CA ARG A 223 15.32 -12.27 11.62
C ARG A 223 14.75 -11.33 10.56
N LEU A 224 13.70 -10.58 10.87
CA LEU A 224 13.11 -9.58 9.96
C LEU A 224 14.13 -8.50 9.60
N PHE A 225 14.93 -8.02 10.56
CA PHE A 225 15.96 -7.01 10.30
C PHE A 225 17.13 -7.58 9.49
N ASP A 226 17.48 -8.84 9.70
CA ASP A 226 18.47 -9.53 8.89
C ASP A 226 17.99 -9.68 7.42
N ALA A 227 16.70 -9.99 7.22
CA ALA A 227 16.11 -10.05 5.90
C ALA A 227 16.11 -8.66 5.21
N VAL A 228 15.76 -7.58 5.93
CA VAL A 228 15.85 -6.21 5.37
C VAL A 228 17.29 -5.87 4.98
N ARG A 229 18.31 -6.25 5.78
CA ARG A 229 19.71 -6.05 5.43
C ARG A 229 20.11 -6.84 4.18
N GLN A 230 19.67 -8.08 4.08
CA GLN A 230 19.92 -8.90 2.88
C GLN A 230 19.26 -8.29 1.63
N VAL A 231 18.06 -7.73 1.76
CA VAL A 231 17.39 -6.98 0.68
C VAL A 231 18.23 -5.76 0.29
N ALA A 232 18.76 -5.01 1.26
CA ALA A 232 19.56 -3.82 1.03
C ALA A 232 20.87 -4.07 0.27
N ASP A 233 21.39 -5.29 0.29
CA ASP A 233 22.54 -5.69 -0.52
C ASP A 233 22.23 -5.75 -2.03
N GLN A 234 20.96 -5.85 -2.40
CA GLN A 234 20.49 -6.01 -3.77
C GLN A 234 19.73 -4.79 -4.28
N VAL A 235 18.87 -4.24 -3.45
CA VAL A 235 17.95 -3.14 -3.75
C VAL A 235 18.03 -2.15 -2.61
N GLU A 236 18.06 -0.85 -2.91
CA GLU A 236 18.14 0.19 -1.88
C GLU A 236 16.78 0.42 -1.21
N PRO A 237 16.61 0.13 0.09
CA PRO A 237 15.45 0.59 0.82
C PRO A 237 15.43 2.12 0.89
N VAL A 238 14.29 2.72 0.54
CA VAL A 238 14.06 4.17 0.69
C VAL A 238 13.45 4.43 2.06
N PHE A 239 12.33 3.78 2.32
CA PHE A 239 11.61 3.86 3.58
C PHE A 239 10.73 2.62 3.79
N GLY A 240 10.49 2.26 5.04
CA GLY A 240 9.55 1.19 5.36
C GLY A 240 9.07 1.22 6.79
N VAL A 241 7.92 0.62 7.02
CA VAL A 241 7.30 0.46 8.35
C VAL A 241 6.98 -1.00 8.60
N VAL A 242 7.33 -1.48 9.77
CA VAL A 242 7.04 -2.84 10.23
C VAL A 242 6.11 -2.75 11.44
N MET A 243 4.93 -3.35 11.31
CA MET A 243 3.92 -3.35 12.36
C MET A 243 3.60 -4.78 12.79
N GLN A 244 3.41 -5.00 14.08
CA GLN A 244 2.74 -6.19 14.59
C GLN A 244 1.25 -5.91 14.68
N ARG A 245 0.43 -6.85 14.22
CA ARG A 245 -1.03 -6.74 14.27
C ARG A 245 -1.66 -8.10 14.54
N ARG A 246 -2.94 -8.10 14.77
CA ARG A 246 -3.77 -9.29 14.71
C ARG A 246 -4.61 -9.26 13.44
N GLY A 247 -4.99 -10.41 12.93
CA GLY A 247 -5.80 -10.52 11.73
C GLY A 247 -6.34 -11.93 11.53
N ASP A 248 -7.10 -12.14 10.48
CA ASP A 248 -7.66 -13.44 10.14
C ASP A 248 -6.59 -14.35 9.50
N ALA A 249 -6.61 -15.63 9.84
CA ALA A 249 -5.61 -16.60 9.35
C ALA A 249 -5.66 -16.79 7.82
N ASP A 250 -6.82 -16.55 7.20
CA ASP A 250 -7.02 -16.62 5.75
C ASP A 250 -6.66 -15.31 5.02
N HIS A 251 -6.15 -14.30 5.73
CA HIS A 251 -5.83 -12.96 5.26
C HIS A 251 -7.02 -12.18 4.68
N LEU A 252 -8.23 -12.70 4.74
CA LEU A 252 -9.42 -11.94 4.35
C LEU A 252 -9.63 -10.76 5.31
N VAL A 253 -10.09 -9.66 4.76
CA VAL A 253 -10.39 -8.45 5.53
C VAL A 253 -11.88 -8.42 5.81
N ARG A 254 -12.24 -8.72 7.05
CA ARG A 254 -13.61 -8.64 7.53
C ARG A 254 -13.88 -7.28 8.14
N ALA A 255 -15.15 -6.88 8.16
CA ALA A 255 -15.58 -5.63 8.80
C ALA A 255 -15.69 -5.80 10.32
N VAL A 256 -14.55 -6.15 10.95
CA VAL A 256 -14.42 -6.38 12.40
C VAL A 256 -13.16 -5.69 12.92
N SER A 257 -13.14 -5.36 14.20
CA SER A 257 -11.95 -4.84 14.87
C SER A 257 -11.07 -5.97 15.36
N HIS A 258 -9.79 -5.95 14.96
CA HIS A 258 -8.75 -6.84 15.49
C HIS A 258 -7.89 -6.16 16.58
N GLY A 259 -8.29 -4.97 17.02
CA GLY A 259 -7.48 -4.12 17.90
C GLY A 259 -6.44 -3.29 17.15
N GLU A 260 -5.74 -2.45 17.88
CA GLU A 260 -4.74 -1.56 17.30
C GLU A 260 -3.46 -2.32 16.95
N PRO A 261 -2.85 -2.04 15.77
CA PRO A 261 -1.53 -2.54 15.45
C PRO A 261 -0.48 -1.87 16.36
N SER A 262 0.67 -2.51 16.52
CA SER A 262 1.79 -1.96 17.30
C SER A 262 3.01 -1.81 16.39
N PRO A 263 3.62 -0.62 16.29
CA PRO A 263 4.83 -0.44 15.51
C PRO A 263 5.99 -1.22 16.15
N LEU A 264 6.76 -1.90 15.28
CA LEU A 264 7.95 -2.67 15.65
C LEU A 264 9.23 -1.97 15.21
N ALA A 265 9.23 -1.42 14.01
CA ALA A 265 10.39 -0.75 13.44
C ALA A 265 10.03 0.14 12.27
N VAL A 266 10.97 1.05 11.97
CA VAL A 266 11.03 1.82 10.72
C VAL A 266 12.37 1.50 10.04
N VAL A 267 12.32 1.35 8.73
CA VAL A 267 13.49 1.26 7.85
C VAL A 267 13.68 2.61 7.18
N VAL A 268 14.83 3.22 7.34
CA VAL A 268 15.19 4.51 6.76
C VAL A 268 16.37 4.28 5.83
N GLY A 269 16.20 4.49 4.54
CA GLY A 269 17.25 4.33 3.56
C GLY A 269 18.38 5.35 3.68
N PRO A 270 19.51 5.11 3.01
CA PRO A 270 20.68 6.01 3.10
C PRO A 270 20.35 7.47 2.79
N GLU A 271 19.62 7.72 1.72
CA GLU A 271 19.23 9.09 1.33
C GLU A 271 18.29 9.73 2.35
N ALA A 272 17.34 8.94 2.90
CA ALA A 272 16.39 9.42 3.90
C ALA A 272 17.05 9.73 5.25
N THR A 273 18.18 9.11 5.57
CA THR A 273 18.90 9.39 6.83
C THR A 273 19.46 10.81 6.90
N ALA A 274 19.64 11.48 5.75
CA ALA A 274 20.05 12.88 5.69
C ALA A 274 18.96 13.86 6.19
N PHE A 275 17.73 13.41 6.29
CA PHE A 275 16.58 14.21 6.75
C PHE A 275 16.24 13.99 8.23
N LEU A 276 17.02 13.14 8.91
CA LEU A 276 16.85 12.93 10.34
C LEU A 276 17.58 14.03 11.12
N ASP A 277 16.86 14.72 12.01
CA ASP A 277 17.46 15.57 13.03
C ASP A 277 18.14 14.69 14.07
N ARG A 278 19.47 14.71 14.10
CA ARG A 278 20.31 13.98 15.05
C ARG A 278 20.87 14.88 16.16
N ASP A 279 20.47 16.16 16.18
CA ASP A 279 20.87 17.07 17.22
C ASP A 279 20.20 16.66 18.55
N GLY A 280 20.98 16.50 19.60
CA GLY A 280 20.52 16.06 20.90
C GLY A 280 20.75 14.56 21.18
N GLU A 281 19.83 13.93 21.96
CA GLU A 281 19.94 12.51 22.30
C GLU A 281 19.53 11.63 21.11
N TRP A 282 20.50 10.89 20.57
CA TRP A 282 20.28 9.92 19.52
C TRP A 282 20.81 8.53 19.93
N PRO A 283 20.10 7.43 19.72
CA PRO A 283 18.73 7.34 19.14
C PRO A 283 17.66 7.90 20.10
N PRO A 284 16.43 8.21 19.59
CA PRO A 284 15.33 8.67 20.44
C PRO A 284 15.03 7.71 21.60
N PRO A 285 14.40 8.17 22.69
CA PRO A 285 14.05 7.32 23.83
C PRO A 285 13.26 6.08 23.40
N HIS A 286 13.51 4.96 24.06
CA HIS A 286 12.83 3.68 23.79
C HIS A 286 13.01 3.13 22.36
N THR A 287 14.09 3.55 21.70
CA THR A 287 14.48 3.01 20.40
C THR A 287 15.87 2.41 20.43
N SER A 288 16.12 1.47 19.53
CA SER A 288 17.47 1.00 19.22
C SER A 288 17.69 1.02 17.72
N THR A 289 18.92 1.28 17.28
CA THR A 289 19.25 1.44 15.87
C THR A 289 20.24 0.40 15.41
N THR A 290 20.07 -0.05 14.16
CA THR A 290 21.02 -0.92 13.46
C THR A 290 21.24 -0.34 12.07
N THR A 291 22.51 -0.28 11.63
CA THR A 291 22.88 0.23 10.30
C THR A 291 22.88 -0.88 9.25
N PHE A 292 22.68 -0.51 7.97
CA PHE A 292 22.84 -1.38 6.81
C PHE A 292 23.44 -0.61 5.61
N GLY A 293 23.90 -1.31 4.60
CA GLY A 293 24.26 -0.74 3.28
C GLY A 293 25.64 -0.12 3.16
N THR A 294 26.48 -0.06 4.20
CA THR A 294 27.84 0.42 4.08
C THR A 294 28.89 -0.60 4.54
N THR A 295 29.99 -0.65 3.79
CA THR A 295 31.23 -1.37 4.16
C THR A 295 32.20 -0.48 4.94
N SER A 296 31.74 0.60 5.57
CA SER A 296 32.63 1.53 6.28
C SER A 296 33.19 0.92 7.57
N ASP A 297 34.45 1.23 7.82
CA ASP A 297 35.28 0.79 8.94
C ASP A 297 34.56 1.01 10.30
N PRO A 298 34.29 -0.05 11.08
CA PRO A 298 33.63 0.05 12.38
C PRO A 298 34.41 0.84 13.44
N SER A 299 35.62 1.32 13.11
CA SER A 299 36.48 2.08 14.04
C SER A 299 36.09 3.54 14.19
N SER A 300 35.23 4.11 13.33
CA SER A 300 34.93 5.54 13.31
C SER A 300 33.82 5.99 14.27
N GLY A 301 33.18 5.11 15.03
CA GLY A 301 32.20 5.44 16.09
C GLY A 301 30.97 6.26 15.68
N GLY A 302 30.90 6.70 14.42
CA GLY A 302 29.79 7.45 13.83
C GLY A 302 29.00 6.60 12.84
N ILE A 303 27.71 6.91 12.64
CA ILE A 303 26.94 6.35 11.53
C ILE A 303 27.53 6.97 10.26
N ALA A 304 27.97 6.12 9.32
CA ALA A 304 28.46 6.60 8.03
C ALA A 304 27.34 7.40 7.33
N GLU A 305 27.71 8.49 6.66
CA GLU A 305 26.75 9.39 5.99
C GLU A 305 25.87 8.65 4.94
N ASP A 306 26.38 7.55 4.40
CA ASP A 306 25.70 6.73 3.38
C ASP A 306 25.06 5.44 3.97
N ALA A 307 24.87 5.34 5.28
CA ALA A 307 24.26 4.18 5.90
C ALA A 307 22.75 4.34 6.06
N GLY A 308 21.99 3.33 5.67
CA GLY A 308 20.60 3.20 6.07
C GLY A 308 20.47 2.75 7.53
N LEU A 309 19.32 2.98 8.13
CA LEU A 309 19.00 2.65 9.51
C LEU A 309 17.76 1.77 9.62
N ILE A 310 17.80 0.81 10.52
CA ILE A 310 16.61 0.15 11.06
C ILE A 310 16.45 0.68 12.49
N VAL A 311 15.37 1.40 12.74
CA VAL A 311 15.02 1.95 14.05
C VAL A 311 13.95 1.06 14.66
N ARG A 312 14.31 0.32 15.69
CA ARG A 312 13.42 -0.59 16.41
C ARG A 312 12.75 0.15 17.57
N PHE A 313 11.45 -0.12 17.78
CA PHE A 313 10.64 0.46 18.84
C PHE A 313 10.46 -0.55 19.99
N GLU A 314 10.74 -0.13 21.22
CA GLU A 314 10.55 -0.94 22.42
C GLU A 314 9.20 -0.66 23.08
N HIS A 315 8.66 0.56 22.91
CA HIS A 315 7.42 1.03 23.51
C HIS A 315 6.33 1.40 22.48
N GLY A 316 6.32 0.71 21.33
CA GLY A 316 5.24 0.85 20.36
C GLY A 316 5.06 2.28 19.83
N TRP A 317 3.84 2.82 19.96
CA TRP A 317 3.47 4.13 19.40
C TRP A 317 4.24 5.30 19.99
N GLU A 318 4.49 5.31 21.30
CA GLU A 318 5.24 6.39 21.95
C GLU A 318 6.66 6.54 21.36
N ALA A 319 7.33 5.42 21.10
CA ALA A 319 8.65 5.44 20.49
C ALA A 319 8.60 5.83 19.00
N LEU A 320 7.56 5.45 18.27
CA LEU A 320 7.35 5.89 16.89
C LEU A 320 7.10 7.40 16.82
N GLU A 321 6.23 7.95 17.66
CA GLU A 321 5.98 9.40 17.72
C GLU A 321 7.26 10.18 18.01
N ALA A 322 8.04 9.76 19.01
CA ALA A 322 9.33 10.37 19.32
C ALA A 322 10.34 10.28 18.19
N PHE A 323 10.25 9.24 17.34
CA PHE A 323 11.05 9.12 16.13
C PHE A 323 10.55 10.07 15.02
N LEU A 324 9.23 10.14 14.79
CA LEU A 324 8.64 11.00 13.77
C LEU A 324 8.93 12.48 14.00
N ASP A 325 9.00 12.92 15.28
CA ASP A 325 9.40 14.28 15.66
C ASP A 325 10.84 14.65 15.23
N ARG A 326 11.64 13.66 14.79
CA ARG A 326 13.01 13.85 14.31
C ARG A 326 13.13 13.87 12.79
N ILE A 327 12.02 13.73 12.08
CA ILE A 327 12.01 13.75 10.59
C ILE A 327 11.67 15.16 10.12
N ASP A 328 12.46 15.68 9.18
CA ASP A 328 12.05 16.83 8.37
C ASP A 328 10.94 16.36 7.41
N GLU A 329 9.69 16.60 7.79
CA GLU A 329 8.52 16.06 7.13
C GLU A 329 8.42 16.48 5.66
N ASP A 330 8.72 17.75 5.34
CA ASP A 330 8.61 18.26 3.97
C ASP A 330 9.59 17.57 3.03
N ARG A 331 10.82 17.37 3.47
CA ARG A 331 11.87 16.69 2.69
C ARG A 331 11.59 15.20 2.59
N PHE A 332 11.11 14.61 3.66
CA PHE A 332 10.76 13.20 3.68
C PHE A 332 9.62 12.89 2.71
N LEU A 333 8.55 13.70 2.70
CA LEU A 333 7.43 13.55 1.77
C LEU A 333 7.88 13.69 0.31
N GLN A 334 8.82 14.58 0.00
CA GLN A 334 9.41 14.69 -1.35
C GLN A 334 10.15 13.40 -1.75
N LEU A 335 10.88 12.78 -0.84
CA LEU A 335 11.63 11.56 -1.11
C LEU A 335 10.73 10.36 -1.39
N VAL A 336 9.65 10.20 -0.62
CA VAL A 336 8.70 9.08 -0.78
C VAL A 336 7.65 9.34 -1.86
N GLY A 337 7.77 10.45 -2.61
CA GLY A 337 6.85 10.80 -3.69
C GLY A 337 5.54 11.43 -3.22
N GLY A 338 5.49 11.91 -1.97
CA GLY A 338 4.36 12.70 -1.46
C GLY A 338 4.38 14.13 -2.01
N ALA A 339 3.20 14.73 -2.23
CA ALA A 339 3.13 16.17 -2.46
C ALA A 339 3.39 16.90 -1.13
N PRO A 340 4.15 18.04 -1.13
CA PRO A 340 4.31 18.85 0.06
C PRO A 340 2.94 19.25 0.63
N LEU A 341 2.75 19.13 1.93
CA LEU A 341 1.57 19.68 2.59
C LEU A 341 1.63 21.20 2.44
N ASP A 342 0.62 21.78 1.80
CA ASP A 342 0.53 23.24 1.65
C ASP A 342 0.26 23.85 3.04
N PRO A 343 1.19 24.61 3.64
CA PRO A 343 1.03 25.17 4.99
C PRO A 343 -0.13 26.18 5.10
N ALA A 344 -0.79 26.51 3.98
CA ALA A 344 -1.97 27.38 3.97
C ALA A 344 -3.28 26.70 4.40
N HIS A 345 -3.28 25.41 4.74
CA HIS A 345 -4.50 24.67 5.09
C HIS A 345 -4.75 24.46 6.60
N GLU A 346 -3.92 25.03 7.48
CA GLU A 346 -4.21 25.02 8.94
C GLU A 346 -5.35 25.94 9.37
N ASP A 347 -5.84 26.83 8.50
CA ASP A 347 -7.00 27.68 8.78
C ASP A 347 -8.26 27.13 8.07
N GLY A 348 -8.98 26.29 8.80
CA GLY A 348 -10.37 25.84 8.67
C GLY A 348 -11.19 26.32 7.47
N HIS A 349 -10.99 25.71 6.28
CA HIS A 349 -12.04 25.69 5.27
C HIS A 349 -11.99 24.39 4.49
N VAL A 350 -13.11 23.65 4.54
CA VAL A 350 -13.41 22.52 3.66
C VAL A 350 -13.35 23.01 2.21
N GLY A 351 -12.20 22.81 1.57
CA GLY A 351 -11.94 23.17 0.18
C GLY A 351 -12.02 21.97 -0.73
N THR A 352 -12.87 22.05 -1.73
CA THR A 352 -13.04 21.14 -2.86
C THR A 352 -11.70 20.77 -3.54
N PRO A 353 -11.52 19.52 -4.01
CA PRO A 353 -10.30 19.13 -4.71
C PRO A 353 -10.19 19.88 -6.05
N VAL A 354 -9.08 20.58 -6.23
CA VAL A 354 -8.73 21.24 -7.49
C VAL A 354 -8.21 20.19 -8.46
N SER A 355 -8.98 19.93 -9.53
CA SER A 355 -8.54 19.19 -10.69
C SER A 355 -7.57 20.03 -11.51
N GLY A 356 -6.28 19.73 -11.49
CA GLY A 356 -5.28 20.31 -12.36
C GLY A 356 -4.81 19.31 -13.40
N GLY A 357 -5.50 19.20 -14.55
CA GLY A 357 -4.96 18.52 -15.73
C GLY A 357 -4.21 19.52 -16.61
N PRO A 358 -3.05 19.18 -17.18
CA PRO A 358 -2.43 20.01 -18.20
C PRO A 358 -3.11 19.74 -19.55
N GLY A 359 -3.90 20.72 -20.03
CA GLY A 359 -4.32 20.79 -21.41
C GLY A 359 -3.17 21.22 -22.30
N ALA A 360 -2.67 20.35 -23.14
CA ALA A 360 -1.89 20.72 -24.30
C ALA A 360 -2.82 20.74 -25.53
N ALA A 361 -3.20 21.94 -25.92
CA ALA A 361 -3.79 22.18 -27.23
C ALA A 361 -2.70 22.01 -28.30
N VAL A 362 -2.91 21.10 -29.22
CA VAL A 362 -2.18 21.06 -30.50
C VAL A 362 -3.17 21.44 -31.58
N ASP A 363 -2.87 22.59 -32.14
CA ASP A 363 -3.58 23.24 -33.23
C ASP A 363 -3.42 22.48 -34.55
N GLY A 364 -4.49 22.37 -35.29
CA GLY A 364 -4.55 21.66 -36.54
C GLY A 364 -4.01 22.45 -37.74
N GLY A 365 -3.49 21.75 -38.71
CA GLY A 365 -3.26 22.25 -40.07
C GLY A 365 -3.58 21.18 -41.07
N PRO A 366 -4.28 21.50 -42.16
CA PRO A 366 -4.85 20.54 -43.06
C PRO A 366 -3.95 20.22 -44.27
N GLY A 367 -4.13 19.05 -44.85
CA GLY A 367 -3.91 18.86 -46.27
C GLY A 367 -2.86 17.89 -46.70
N ALA A 368 -3.28 16.76 -47.24
CA ALA A 368 -3.06 16.40 -48.62
C ALA A 368 -3.63 15.00 -48.93
N ALA A 369 -4.59 14.99 -49.85
CA ALA A 369 -5.06 13.78 -50.46
C ALA A 369 -4.02 13.28 -51.49
N VAL A 370 -3.76 11.96 -51.50
CA VAL A 370 -3.25 11.27 -52.69
C VAL A 370 -3.99 9.94 -52.86
N SER A 371 -4.64 9.87 -53.97
CA SER A 371 -5.35 8.74 -54.59
C SER A 371 -4.40 7.69 -55.17
N GLY A 372 -4.83 6.44 -55.23
CA GLY A 372 -4.28 5.41 -56.11
C GLY A 372 -4.43 4.04 -55.46
N GLY A 373 -5.30 3.27 -55.81
CA GLY A 373 -5.69 2.42 -56.88
C GLY A 373 -5.19 0.97 -56.71
N PRO A 374 -5.99 -0.05 -57.04
CA PRO A 374 -5.88 -1.41 -56.51
C PRO A 374 -4.99 -2.33 -57.34
N GLY A 375 -4.46 -3.39 -56.73
CA GLY A 375 -3.72 -4.43 -57.43
C GLY A 375 -3.73 -5.74 -56.67
N ALA A 376 -4.38 -6.70 -57.29
CA ALA A 376 -4.55 -8.08 -56.92
C ALA A 376 -3.25 -8.88 -56.85
N ALA A 377 -3.17 -9.79 -55.91
CA ALA A 377 -2.90 -11.23 -56.04
C ALA A 377 -2.90 -11.87 -54.66
#